data_03ee952a47f7e0a81056e0fb7c8f05e4
#
_entry.id   03ee952a47f7e0a81056e0fb7c8f05e4
#
_cell.length_a   1.000
_cell.length_b   1.000
_cell.length_c   1.000
_cell.angle_alpha   90.00
_cell.angle_beta   90.00
_cell.angle_gamma   90.00
#
_symmetry.space_group_name_H-M   'P 1'
#
loop_
_entity.id
_entity.type
_entity.pdbx_description
1 polymer ?
#
loop_
_entity_poly.entity_id
_entity_poly.type
_entity_poly.pdbx_seq_one_letter_code
_entity_poly.pdbx_strand_id
1 'polypeptide(L)'
;MFGLEILKSRLKDAPKTSGVYLFKNKKDIPIYIGKAINIKRRLSNYGNLPKLPRRLQKMVSQTVNIDFELTESERNALLLEALLIKKFSPRYNIRLKDDKSFPLIKITNGAFPRLTRFRNDFSNEDKVFGPFTSALKTDKVIKILQKSFKLRSCNDSEFKNRTRPCLLYDLKQCSAPCVSKVDENEYKNQVSDTIKFFQGSQKKIFNKLEKQMVYFSESQNYEKAAELRDSICLLYTSPSPRDAES
;
A
#
# COMPACT_ATOMS: atom_id res chain seq x y z
N MET A 1 -35.00 4.75 21.21
CA MET A 1 -33.64 4.24 20.89
C MET A 1 -33.33 4.42 19.41
N PHE A 2 -33.31 5.64 18.98
CA PHE A 2 -33.23 6.07 17.57
C PHE A 2 -32.09 5.42 16.76
N GLY A 3 -30.88 5.38 17.31
CA GLY A 3 -29.74 4.82 16.58
C GLY A 3 -29.79 3.30 16.30
N LEU A 4 -30.50 2.53 17.13
CA LEU A 4 -30.72 1.10 16.90
C LEU A 4 -31.71 0.84 15.76
N GLU A 5 -32.72 1.69 15.62
CA GLU A 5 -33.71 1.60 14.53
C GLU A 5 -33.04 1.89 13.19
N ILE A 6 -32.18 2.92 13.16
CA ILE A 6 -31.34 3.24 11.99
C ILE A 6 -30.45 2.08 11.63
N LEU A 7 -29.77 1.48 12.62
CA LEU A 7 -28.92 0.32 12.38
C LEU A 7 -29.72 -0.85 11.77
N LYS A 8 -30.91 -1.14 12.31
CA LYS A 8 -31.78 -2.20 11.81
C LYS A 8 -32.28 -1.91 10.39
N SER A 9 -32.63 -0.67 10.08
CA SER A 9 -33.02 -0.25 8.74
C SER A 9 -31.85 -0.42 7.76
N ARG A 10 -30.69 0.16 8.07
CA ARG A 10 -29.50 0.09 7.22
C ARG A 10 -28.93 -1.32 7.08
N LEU A 11 -29.18 -2.21 8.04
CA LEU A 11 -28.77 -3.61 7.96
C LEU A 11 -29.46 -4.37 6.83
N LYS A 12 -30.69 -3.99 6.43
CA LYS A 12 -31.39 -4.61 5.30
C LYS A 12 -30.63 -4.37 4.00
N ASP A 13 -30.16 -3.15 3.79
CA ASP A 13 -29.47 -2.69 2.57
C ASP A 13 -27.94 -2.87 2.64
N ALA A 14 -27.42 -3.35 3.78
CA ALA A 14 -26.00 -3.51 3.98
C ALA A 14 -25.39 -4.54 3.01
N PRO A 15 -24.32 -4.18 2.30
CA PRO A 15 -23.67 -5.08 1.34
C PRO A 15 -22.98 -6.26 2.05
N LYS A 16 -22.94 -7.40 1.35
CA LYS A 16 -22.26 -8.62 1.81
C LYS A 16 -20.79 -8.69 1.35
N THR A 17 -20.26 -7.60 0.85
CA THR A 17 -18.91 -7.48 0.28
C THR A 17 -17.95 -6.80 1.25
N SER A 18 -16.65 -6.81 0.90
CA SER A 18 -15.61 -6.11 1.63
C SER A 18 -15.75 -4.59 1.51
N GLY A 19 -15.44 -3.86 2.58
CA GLY A 19 -15.47 -2.41 2.58
C GLY A 19 -15.35 -1.79 3.97
N VAL A 20 -15.59 -0.49 4.01
CA VAL A 20 -15.57 0.34 5.21
C VAL A 20 -16.97 0.88 5.47
N TYR A 21 -17.36 0.92 6.75
CA TYR A 21 -18.62 1.49 7.18
C TYR A 21 -18.37 2.67 8.13
N LEU A 22 -19.17 3.73 7.98
CA LEU A 22 -19.04 4.97 8.71
C LEU A 22 -20.34 5.24 9.49
N PHE A 23 -20.28 5.23 10.81
CA PHE A 23 -21.36 5.70 11.67
C PHE A 23 -21.30 7.21 11.80
N LYS A 24 -22.36 7.92 11.44
CA LYS A 24 -22.44 9.38 11.41
C LYS A 24 -23.44 9.92 12.43
N ASN A 25 -23.13 11.10 12.95
CA ASN A 25 -23.99 11.83 13.85
C ASN A 25 -25.00 12.76 13.11
N LYS A 26 -25.80 13.53 13.85
CA LYS A 26 -26.77 14.51 13.31
C LYS A 26 -26.17 15.59 12.39
N LYS A 27 -24.84 15.84 12.49
CA LYS A 27 -24.12 16.82 11.66
C LYS A 27 -23.43 16.16 10.45
N ASP A 28 -23.80 14.92 10.12
CA ASP A 28 -23.17 14.09 9.07
C ASP A 28 -21.65 13.85 9.26
N ILE A 29 -21.15 14.03 10.49
CA ILE A 29 -19.75 13.82 10.82
C ILE A 29 -19.57 12.36 11.25
N PRO A 30 -18.59 11.62 10.68
CA PRO A 30 -18.26 10.28 11.10
C PRO A 30 -17.80 10.26 12.57
N ILE A 31 -18.49 9.49 13.40
CA ILE A 31 -18.16 9.28 14.82
C ILE A 31 -17.47 7.95 15.08
N TYR A 32 -17.60 7.00 14.15
CA TYR A 32 -16.90 5.72 14.15
C TYR A 32 -16.75 5.21 12.73
N ILE A 33 -15.58 4.67 12.44
CA ILE A 33 -15.23 4.06 11.15
C ILE A 33 -14.71 2.66 11.42
N GLY A 34 -15.11 1.68 10.60
CA GLY A 34 -14.63 0.31 10.74
C GLY A 34 -14.63 -0.44 9.42
N LYS A 35 -13.69 -1.38 9.26
CA LYS A 35 -13.64 -2.27 8.10
C LYS A 35 -14.38 -3.58 8.33
N ALA A 36 -14.77 -4.23 7.25
CA ALA A 36 -15.25 -5.61 7.27
C ALA A 36 -14.99 -6.32 5.93
N ILE A 37 -14.76 -7.63 5.98
CA ILE A 37 -14.79 -8.50 4.79
C ILE A 37 -16.24 -8.67 4.31
N ASN A 38 -17.19 -8.64 5.25
CA ASN A 38 -18.62 -8.66 5.00
C ASN A 38 -19.28 -7.62 5.91
N ILE A 39 -19.64 -6.50 5.31
CA ILE A 39 -20.21 -5.35 6.04
C ILE A 39 -21.51 -5.76 6.75
N LYS A 40 -22.42 -6.48 6.08
CA LYS A 40 -23.69 -6.90 6.67
C LYS A 40 -23.50 -7.74 7.93
N ARG A 41 -22.62 -8.75 7.86
CA ARG A 41 -22.29 -9.59 9.01
C ARG A 41 -21.65 -8.80 10.15
N ARG A 42 -20.81 -7.83 9.83
CA ARG A 42 -20.16 -6.99 10.84
C ARG A 42 -21.14 -6.07 11.53
N LEU A 43 -22.03 -5.44 10.77
CA LEU A 43 -23.06 -4.55 11.31
C LEU A 43 -24.05 -5.27 12.20
N SER A 44 -24.43 -6.53 11.89
CA SER A 44 -25.35 -7.29 12.74
C SER A 44 -24.84 -7.45 14.17
N ASN A 45 -23.51 -7.47 14.38
CA ASN A 45 -22.93 -7.56 15.71
C ASN A 45 -23.23 -6.32 16.59
N TYR A 46 -23.46 -5.16 15.99
CA TYR A 46 -23.84 -3.93 16.71
C TYR A 46 -25.32 -3.92 17.11
N GLY A 47 -26.13 -4.82 16.55
CA GLY A 47 -27.56 -4.94 16.90
C GLY A 47 -27.81 -5.51 18.32
N ASN A 48 -26.82 -6.19 18.90
CA ASN A 48 -26.93 -6.76 20.25
C ASN A 48 -26.26 -5.83 21.27
N LEU A 49 -26.95 -4.72 21.59
CA LEU A 49 -26.43 -3.69 22.50
C LEU A 49 -25.89 -4.20 23.85
N PRO A 50 -26.58 -5.15 24.55
CA PRO A 50 -26.10 -5.63 25.84
C PRO A 50 -24.71 -6.29 25.79
N LYS A 51 -24.34 -6.89 24.65
CA LYS A 51 -23.03 -7.52 24.45
C LYS A 51 -21.93 -6.55 24.05
N LEU A 52 -22.28 -5.30 23.75
CA LEU A 52 -21.29 -4.30 23.34
C LEU A 52 -20.68 -3.61 24.57
N PRO A 53 -19.38 -3.20 24.49
CA PRO A 53 -18.79 -2.29 25.46
C PRO A 53 -19.57 -0.98 25.55
N ARG A 54 -19.69 -0.38 26.74
CA ARG A 54 -20.45 0.87 27.01
C ARG A 54 -20.14 1.99 26.00
N ARG A 55 -18.89 2.08 25.55
CA ARG A 55 -18.46 3.06 24.54
C ARG A 55 -19.17 2.85 23.20
N LEU A 56 -19.28 1.59 22.72
CA LEU A 56 -19.94 1.26 21.46
C LEU A 56 -21.47 1.38 21.59
N GLN A 57 -22.03 1.08 22.75
CA GLN A 57 -23.46 1.33 23.02
C GLN A 57 -23.76 2.83 22.86
N LYS A 58 -22.91 3.71 23.43
CA LYS A 58 -23.04 5.15 23.30
C LYS A 58 -22.83 5.63 21.86
N MET A 59 -21.90 5.01 21.12
CA MET A 59 -21.70 5.27 19.69
C MET A 59 -23.00 4.96 18.91
N VAL A 60 -23.58 3.78 19.07
CA VAL A 60 -24.81 3.38 18.39
C VAL A 60 -25.97 4.34 18.75
N SER A 61 -26.11 4.73 20.02
CA SER A 61 -27.17 5.67 20.44
C SER A 61 -27.08 7.05 19.81
N GLN A 62 -25.89 7.50 19.43
CA GLN A 62 -25.63 8.79 18.77
C GLN A 62 -25.65 8.72 17.23
N THR A 63 -25.76 7.53 16.67
CA THR A 63 -25.76 7.31 15.22
C THR A 63 -27.09 7.74 14.62
N VAL A 64 -27.01 8.53 13.55
CA VAL A 64 -28.16 9.02 12.76
C VAL A 64 -28.13 8.47 11.33
N ASN A 65 -26.94 8.17 10.82
CA ASN A 65 -26.78 7.56 9.49
C ASN A 65 -25.59 6.59 9.50
N ILE A 66 -25.60 5.64 8.55
CA ILE A 66 -24.52 4.70 8.33
C ILE A 66 -24.23 4.67 6.82
N ASP A 67 -23.02 5.04 6.41
CA ASP A 67 -22.59 4.96 5.03
C ASP A 67 -21.64 3.78 4.81
N PHE A 68 -21.56 3.33 3.57
CA PHE A 68 -20.71 2.21 3.14
C PHE A 68 -19.84 2.62 1.98
N GLU A 69 -18.55 2.34 2.08
CA GLU A 69 -17.60 2.46 0.99
C GLU A 69 -17.07 1.06 0.65
N LEU A 70 -17.45 0.57 -0.53
CA LEU A 70 -17.10 -0.77 -0.98
C LEU A 70 -15.67 -0.82 -1.49
N THR A 71 -15.01 -1.96 -1.28
CA THR A 71 -13.66 -2.18 -1.76
C THR A 71 -13.56 -3.56 -2.40
N GLU A 72 -12.64 -3.70 -3.35
CA GLU A 72 -12.39 -4.95 -4.07
C GLU A 72 -11.76 -6.04 -3.19
N SER A 73 -11.10 -5.63 -2.09
CA SER A 73 -10.39 -6.55 -1.20
C SER A 73 -10.39 -6.07 0.24
N GLU A 74 -10.15 -7.00 1.18
CA GLU A 74 -9.94 -6.66 2.58
C GLU A 74 -8.76 -5.70 2.79
N ARG A 75 -7.72 -5.80 1.98
CA ARG A 75 -6.56 -4.89 2.01
C ARG A 75 -6.97 -3.45 1.71
N ASN A 76 -7.74 -3.28 0.65
CA ASN A 76 -8.23 -1.97 0.28
C ASN A 76 -9.15 -1.41 1.37
N ALA A 77 -9.96 -2.27 2.02
CA ALA A 77 -10.79 -1.88 3.16
C ALA A 77 -9.93 -1.43 4.36
N LEU A 78 -8.84 -2.13 4.67
CA LEU A 78 -7.93 -1.76 5.76
C LEU A 78 -7.22 -0.42 5.49
N LEU A 79 -6.76 -0.23 4.26
CA LEU A 79 -6.12 1.01 3.85
C LEU A 79 -7.11 2.18 3.90
N LEU A 80 -8.31 1.98 3.37
CA LEU A 80 -9.37 2.99 3.36
C LEU A 80 -9.83 3.34 4.77
N GLU A 81 -10.00 2.34 5.68
CA GLU A 81 -10.30 2.57 7.09
C GLU A 81 -9.27 3.47 7.75
N ALA A 82 -7.97 3.16 7.57
CA ALA A 82 -6.88 3.94 8.15
C ALA A 82 -6.87 5.38 7.62
N LEU A 83 -7.09 5.58 6.32
CA LEU A 83 -7.20 6.90 5.69
C LEU A 83 -8.35 7.71 6.24
N LEU A 84 -9.53 7.11 6.32
CA LEU A 84 -10.73 7.77 6.79
C LEU A 84 -10.64 8.07 8.30
N ILE A 85 -10.09 7.17 9.12
CA ILE A 85 -9.84 7.43 10.55
C ILE A 85 -8.90 8.62 10.71
N LYS A 86 -7.85 8.71 9.92
CA LYS A 86 -6.92 9.84 9.96
C LYS A 86 -7.61 11.14 9.53
N LYS A 87 -8.35 11.10 8.42
CA LYS A 87 -9.05 12.27 7.86
C LYS A 87 -10.08 12.85 8.83
N PHE A 88 -10.89 11.99 9.44
CA PHE A 88 -12.03 12.42 10.27
C PHE A 88 -11.77 12.38 11.76
N SER A 89 -10.71 11.71 12.22
CA SER A 89 -10.37 11.52 13.64
C SER A 89 -11.59 11.15 14.50
N PRO A 90 -12.35 10.07 14.18
CA PRO A 90 -13.65 9.79 14.76
C PRO A 90 -13.55 9.56 16.27
N ARG A 91 -14.49 10.14 17.03
CA ARG A 91 -14.46 10.14 18.51
C ARG A 91 -14.46 8.73 19.13
N TYR A 92 -15.12 7.77 18.48
CA TYR A 92 -15.30 6.42 19.02
C TYR A 92 -14.28 5.41 18.49
N ASN A 93 -13.40 5.77 17.56
CA ASN A 93 -12.24 4.95 17.27
C ASN A 93 -11.24 5.07 18.42
N ILE A 94 -10.71 3.93 18.88
CA ILE A 94 -9.58 3.97 19.80
C ILE A 94 -8.41 4.49 18.97
N ARG A 95 -7.90 5.67 19.27
CA ARG A 95 -6.55 6.01 18.86
C ARG A 95 -5.66 4.92 19.43
N LEU A 96 -5.05 4.11 18.56
CA LEU A 96 -3.92 3.32 18.96
C LEU A 96 -2.94 4.33 19.55
N LYS A 97 -2.73 4.29 20.87
CA LYS A 97 -1.80 5.19 21.58
C LYS A 97 -0.37 5.03 21.06
N ASP A 98 -0.07 3.89 20.50
CA ASP A 98 1.08 3.67 19.63
C ASP A 98 0.73 4.17 18.22
N ASP A 99 1.46 5.16 17.77
CA ASP A 99 1.45 5.71 16.39
C ASP A 99 2.01 4.70 15.36
N LYS A 100 1.82 3.42 15.66
CA LYS A 100 2.23 2.25 14.86
C LYS A 100 1.16 1.93 13.82
N SER A 101 0.89 2.89 12.94
CA SER A 101 0.25 2.55 11.68
C SER A 101 1.13 1.56 10.93
N PHE A 102 0.49 0.60 10.26
CA PHE A 102 1.21 -0.34 9.41
C PHE A 102 2.10 0.41 8.40
N PRO A 103 3.34 -0.02 8.20
CA PRO A 103 4.19 0.59 7.19
C PRO A 103 3.62 0.38 5.80
N LEU A 104 3.71 1.41 5.00
CA LEU A 104 3.30 1.45 3.60
C LEU A 104 4.51 1.77 2.73
N ILE A 105 4.48 1.36 1.48
CA ILE A 105 5.45 1.76 0.47
C ILE A 105 4.79 2.76 -0.45
N LYS A 106 5.45 3.88 -0.71
CA LYS A 106 5.02 4.83 -1.74
C LYS A 106 6.06 4.98 -2.82
N ILE A 107 5.58 5.24 -4.02
CA ILE A 107 6.37 5.73 -5.14
C ILE A 107 6.17 7.23 -5.19
N THR A 108 7.25 8.00 -5.02
CA THR A 108 7.16 9.46 -5.06
C THR A 108 6.84 9.95 -6.46
N ASN A 109 6.30 11.17 -6.57
CA ASN A 109 6.05 11.82 -7.86
C ASN A 109 7.33 12.45 -8.43
N GLY A 110 7.29 12.82 -9.71
CA GLY A 110 8.37 13.49 -10.44
C GLY A 110 8.94 12.65 -11.57
N ALA A 111 9.93 13.20 -12.29
CA ALA A 111 10.57 12.57 -13.44
C ALA A 111 11.30 11.26 -13.05
N PHE A 112 11.94 11.27 -11.89
CA PHE A 112 12.67 10.12 -11.36
C PHE A 112 12.15 9.71 -9.98
N PRO A 113 10.99 8.99 -9.90
CA PRO A 113 10.40 8.55 -8.64
C PRO A 113 11.31 7.60 -7.87
N ARG A 114 11.12 7.54 -6.55
CA ARG A 114 11.79 6.54 -5.69
C ARG A 114 10.79 5.77 -4.85
N LEU A 115 11.16 4.57 -4.44
CA LEU A 115 10.44 3.82 -3.42
C LEU A 115 10.85 4.31 -2.03
N THR A 116 9.87 4.59 -1.19
CA THR A 116 10.13 4.94 0.21
C THR A 116 9.08 4.33 1.12
N ARG A 117 9.50 3.91 2.32
CA ARG A 117 8.57 3.56 3.37
C ARG A 117 8.01 4.82 4.00
N PHE A 118 6.73 4.80 4.29
CA PHE A 118 6.10 5.89 5.03
C PHE A 118 5.02 5.35 5.97
N ARG A 119 4.57 6.21 6.87
CA ARG A 119 3.52 5.89 7.84
C ARG A 119 2.56 7.02 7.87
N ASN A 120 1.83 7.62 7.60
CA ASN A 120 0.90 8.72 7.95
C ASN A 120 0.86 9.94 7.03
N ASP A 121 1.60 9.97 5.93
CA ASP A 121 1.59 11.15 5.06
C ASP A 121 1.21 10.78 3.63
N PHE A 122 -0.05 11.09 3.24
CA PHE A 122 -0.56 10.84 1.90
C PHE A 122 -0.71 12.17 1.18
N SER A 123 -0.03 12.35 0.07
CA SER A 123 -0.53 13.22 -0.99
C SER A 123 -1.48 12.40 -1.88
N ASN A 124 -2.57 12.99 -2.35
CA ASN A 124 -3.55 12.31 -3.21
C ASN A 124 -2.97 11.76 -4.53
N GLU A 125 -1.74 12.11 -4.85
CA GLU A 125 -1.05 11.78 -6.09
C GLU A 125 -0.07 10.60 -5.95
N ASP A 126 0.28 10.18 -4.73
CA ASP A 126 1.25 9.12 -4.51
C ASP A 126 0.65 7.74 -4.79
N LYS A 127 1.39 6.89 -5.52
CA LYS A 127 1.04 5.46 -5.65
C LYS A 127 1.50 4.71 -4.41
N VAL A 128 0.54 4.17 -3.68
CA VAL A 128 0.74 3.54 -2.37
C VAL A 128 0.45 2.05 -2.41
N PHE A 129 1.30 1.26 -1.74
CA PHE A 129 1.21 -0.20 -1.65
C PHE A 129 1.33 -0.66 -0.19
N GLY A 130 0.64 -1.71 0.15
CA GLY A 130 0.55 -2.27 1.50
C GLY A 130 -0.88 -2.34 1.98
N PRO A 131 -1.17 -2.45 3.26
CA PRO A 131 -0.22 -2.34 4.41
C PRO A 131 0.67 -3.57 4.59
N PHE A 132 1.87 -3.35 5.14
CA PHE A 132 2.81 -4.42 5.50
C PHE A 132 2.85 -4.65 7.01
N THR A 133 3.04 -5.88 7.45
CA THR A 133 2.97 -6.24 8.87
C THR A 133 4.19 -5.77 9.69
N SER A 134 5.34 -5.54 9.05
CA SER A 134 6.60 -5.20 9.72
C SER A 134 7.42 -4.17 8.95
N ALA A 135 7.92 -3.15 9.65
CA ALA A 135 8.80 -2.14 9.07
C ALA A 135 10.10 -2.74 8.51
N LEU A 136 10.68 -3.73 9.22
CA LEU A 136 11.91 -4.41 8.76
C LEU A 136 11.66 -5.21 7.48
N LYS A 137 10.53 -5.94 7.39
CA LYS A 137 10.13 -6.64 6.16
C LYS A 137 9.92 -5.65 5.02
N THR A 138 9.26 -4.52 5.27
CA THR A 138 9.03 -3.45 4.28
C THR A 138 10.33 -2.87 3.74
N ASP A 139 11.29 -2.56 4.62
CA ASP A 139 12.60 -2.03 4.21
C ASP A 139 13.40 -3.04 3.38
N LYS A 140 13.29 -4.35 3.71
CA LYS A 140 13.89 -5.41 2.88
C LYS A 140 13.26 -5.46 1.49
N VAL A 141 11.93 -5.43 1.40
CA VAL A 141 11.21 -5.41 0.11
C VAL A 141 11.62 -4.20 -0.73
N ILE A 142 11.67 -3.00 -0.14
CA ILE A 142 12.12 -1.79 -0.84
C ILE A 142 13.52 -1.97 -1.40
N LYS A 143 14.48 -2.44 -0.59
CA LYS A 143 15.87 -2.66 -1.02
C LYS A 143 15.97 -3.65 -2.17
N ILE A 144 15.24 -4.77 -2.09
CA ILE A 144 15.21 -5.79 -3.14
C ILE A 144 14.67 -5.19 -4.44
N LEU A 145 13.53 -4.48 -4.39
CA LEU A 145 12.93 -3.89 -5.58
C LEU A 145 13.80 -2.77 -6.18
N GLN A 146 14.40 -1.92 -5.33
CA GLN A 146 15.34 -0.90 -5.79
C GLN A 146 16.51 -1.53 -6.54
N LYS A 147 17.10 -2.59 -6.00
CA LYS A 147 18.20 -3.31 -6.63
C LYS A 147 17.77 -4.01 -7.94
N SER A 148 16.67 -4.75 -7.92
CA SER A 148 16.20 -5.54 -9.07
C SER A 148 15.76 -4.66 -10.25
N PHE A 149 15.13 -3.53 -9.98
CA PHE A 149 14.67 -2.59 -11.01
C PHE A 149 15.59 -1.39 -11.18
N LYS A 150 16.78 -1.40 -10.56
CA LYS A 150 17.81 -0.35 -10.61
C LYS A 150 17.29 1.06 -10.29
N LEU A 151 16.31 1.15 -9.36
CA LEU A 151 15.72 2.41 -8.95
C LEU A 151 16.63 3.19 -8.00
N ARG A 152 16.58 4.52 -8.06
CA ARG A 152 17.31 5.37 -7.12
C ARG A 152 16.81 5.19 -5.68
N SER A 153 17.73 5.16 -4.73
CA SER A 153 17.45 5.13 -3.29
C SER A 153 17.71 6.47 -2.59
N CYS A 154 18.51 7.35 -3.21
CA CYS A 154 18.91 8.65 -2.66
C CYS A 154 17.70 9.59 -2.50
N ASN A 155 17.77 10.50 -1.51
CA ASN A 155 16.79 11.55 -1.32
C ASN A 155 16.89 12.62 -2.42
N ASP A 156 15.92 13.56 -2.47
CA ASP A 156 15.86 14.54 -3.56
C ASP A 156 16.94 15.60 -3.45
N SER A 157 17.42 15.92 -2.25
CA SER A 157 18.55 16.81 -2.04
C SER A 157 19.85 16.18 -2.55
N GLU A 158 20.12 14.93 -2.17
CA GLU A 158 21.27 14.20 -2.69
C GLU A 158 21.23 14.02 -4.20
N PHE A 159 20.03 13.74 -4.74
CA PHE A 159 19.81 13.56 -6.17
C PHE A 159 20.19 14.82 -6.97
N LYS A 160 19.74 15.99 -6.53
CA LYS A 160 19.97 17.27 -7.21
C LYS A 160 21.43 17.73 -7.15
N ASN A 161 22.12 17.39 -6.06
CA ASN A 161 23.48 17.89 -5.80
C ASN A 161 24.58 16.95 -6.32
N ARG A 162 24.24 15.84 -6.98
CA ARG A 162 25.25 14.90 -7.48
C ARG A 162 25.84 15.33 -8.80
N THR A 163 27.16 15.30 -8.87
CA THR A 163 27.94 15.57 -10.07
C THR A 163 28.57 14.31 -10.67
N ARG A 164 28.61 13.21 -9.91
CA ARG A 164 29.14 11.90 -10.33
C ARG A 164 28.22 10.76 -9.87
N PRO A 165 28.22 9.59 -10.56
CA PRO A 165 27.50 8.40 -10.10
C PRO A 165 27.94 8.01 -8.68
N CYS A 166 27.05 7.39 -7.93
CA CYS A 166 27.38 6.81 -6.63
C CYS A 166 27.75 5.34 -6.77
N LEU A 167 28.34 4.76 -5.73
CA LEU A 167 28.72 3.35 -5.67
C LEU A 167 27.60 2.37 -6.10
N LEU A 168 26.33 2.72 -5.87
CA LEU A 168 25.22 1.86 -6.29
C LEU A 168 25.11 1.73 -7.83
N TYR A 169 25.59 2.69 -8.58
CA TYR A 169 25.70 2.59 -10.02
C TYR A 169 26.77 1.56 -10.42
N ASP A 170 27.95 1.66 -9.83
CA ASP A 170 29.06 0.73 -10.11
C ASP A 170 28.69 -0.70 -9.69
N LEU A 171 27.92 -0.86 -8.60
CA LEU A 171 27.37 -2.13 -8.16
C LEU A 171 26.14 -2.60 -8.98
N LYS A 172 25.77 -1.91 -10.07
CA LYS A 172 24.60 -2.22 -10.92
C LYS A 172 23.26 -2.24 -10.19
N GLN A 173 23.15 -1.52 -9.06
CA GLN A 173 21.95 -1.47 -8.21
C GLN A 173 21.12 -0.19 -8.43
N CYS A 174 21.62 0.76 -9.22
CA CYS A 174 20.95 2.01 -9.59
C CYS A 174 21.33 2.38 -11.02
N SER A 175 20.39 2.91 -11.79
CA SER A 175 20.61 3.37 -13.16
C SER A 175 21.25 4.76 -13.26
N ALA A 176 21.57 5.41 -12.12
CA ALA A 176 22.17 6.75 -11.99
C ALA A 176 21.45 7.86 -12.78
N PRO A 177 20.14 8.06 -12.59
CA PRO A 177 19.42 9.15 -13.26
C PRO A 177 19.91 10.55 -12.83
N CYS A 178 20.56 10.66 -11.66
CA CYS A 178 21.08 11.93 -11.13
C CYS A 178 22.20 12.55 -11.98
N VAL A 179 22.84 11.77 -12.84
CA VAL A 179 23.92 12.20 -13.78
C VAL A 179 23.60 11.78 -15.22
N SER A 180 22.32 11.66 -15.54
CA SER A 180 21.80 11.39 -16.89
C SER A 180 22.36 10.12 -17.57
N LYS A 181 22.70 9.07 -16.78
CA LYS A 181 23.12 7.76 -17.31
C LYS A 181 21.95 6.92 -17.83
N VAL A 182 20.73 7.30 -17.49
CA VAL A 182 19.46 6.73 -17.96
C VAL A 182 18.53 7.89 -18.32
N ASP A 183 17.78 7.76 -19.40
CA ASP A 183 16.76 8.73 -19.78
C ASP A 183 15.47 8.57 -18.96
N GLU A 184 14.59 9.58 -19.03
CA GLU A 184 13.34 9.59 -18.27
C GLU A 184 12.40 8.48 -18.70
N ASN A 185 12.36 8.11 -19.98
CA ASN A 185 11.45 7.07 -20.51
C ASN A 185 11.89 5.69 -20.07
N GLU A 186 13.18 5.40 -20.14
CA GLU A 186 13.74 4.14 -19.65
C GLU A 186 13.50 4.01 -18.14
N TYR A 187 13.74 5.08 -17.37
CA TYR A 187 13.46 5.08 -15.92
C TYR A 187 11.98 4.90 -15.60
N LYS A 188 11.08 5.52 -16.36
CA LYS A 188 9.62 5.30 -16.24
C LYS A 188 9.23 3.84 -16.48
N ASN A 189 9.89 3.14 -17.41
CA ASN A 189 9.67 1.72 -17.64
C ASN A 189 10.09 0.88 -16.42
N GLN A 190 11.23 1.19 -15.79
CA GLN A 190 11.67 0.52 -14.55
C GLN A 190 10.66 0.72 -13.42
N VAL A 191 10.14 1.94 -13.26
CA VAL A 191 9.10 2.27 -12.29
C VAL A 191 7.78 1.55 -12.61
N SER A 192 7.38 1.50 -13.89
CA SER A 192 6.16 0.79 -14.33
C SER A 192 6.24 -0.71 -14.02
N ASP A 193 7.37 -1.34 -14.26
CA ASP A 193 7.57 -2.76 -13.95
C ASP A 193 7.49 -3.00 -12.42
N THR A 194 8.01 -2.08 -11.62
CA THR A 194 7.87 -2.12 -10.15
C THR A 194 6.40 -2.00 -9.71
N ILE A 195 5.62 -1.11 -10.33
CA ILE A 195 4.18 -0.98 -10.04
C ILE A 195 3.44 -2.27 -10.38
N LYS A 196 3.69 -2.84 -11.56
CA LYS A 196 3.08 -4.12 -12.00
C LYS A 196 3.43 -5.26 -11.05
N PHE A 197 4.64 -5.27 -10.49
CA PHE A 197 5.04 -6.25 -9.48
C PHE A 197 4.16 -6.18 -8.24
N PHE A 198 3.89 -4.99 -7.71
CA PHE A 198 2.97 -4.80 -6.58
C PHE A 198 1.51 -5.13 -6.92
N GLN A 199 1.08 -4.91 -8.17
CA GLN A 199 -0.28 -5.19 -8.63
C GLN A 199 -0.55 -6.68 -8.93
N GLY A 200 0.40 -7.57 -8.60
CA GLY A 200 0.22 -9.01 -8.76
C GLY A 200 0.59 -9.55 -10.15
N SER A 201 1.12 -8.72 -11.04
CA SER A 201 1.60 -9.15 -12.37
C SER A 201 3.01 -9.76 -12.34
N GLN A 202 3.40 -10.37 -11.22
CA GLN A 202 4.74 -10.92 -11.00
C GLN A 202 5.13 -11.93 -12.10
N LYS A 203 4.24 -12.84 -12.45
CA LYS A 203 4.50 -13.85 -13.49
C LYS A 203 4.86 -13.23 -14.86
N LYS A 204 4.19 -12.13 -15.23
CA LYS A 204 4.50 -11.41 -16.48
C LYS A 204 5.88 -10.75 -16.42
N ILE A 205 6.27 -10.23 -15.26
CA ILE A 205 7.59 -9.62 -15.06
C ILE A 205 8.69 -10.67 -15.12
N PHE A 206 8.51 -11.79 -14.42
CA PHE A 206 9.46 -12.91 -14.50
C PHE A 206 9.67 -13.39 -15.93
N ASN A 207 8.59 -13.66 -16.65
CA ASN A 207 8.67 -14.08 -18.07
C ASN A 207 9.39 -13.04 -18.94
N LYS A 208 9.20 -11.73 -18.67
CA LYS A 208 9.91 -10.65 -19.40
C LYS A 208 11.41 -10.68 -19.11
N LEU A 209 11.78 -10.78 -17.82
CA LEU A 209 13.19 -10.81 -17.41
C LEU A 209 13.90 -12.08 -17.90
N GLU A 210 13.25 -13.24 -17.85
CA GLU A 210 13.77 -14.49 -18.37
C GLU A 210 14.03 -14.43 -19.88
N LYS A 211 13.08 -13.90 -20.66
CA LYS A 211 13.28 -13.70 -22.10
C LYS A 211 14.45 -12.77 -22.39
N GLN A 212 14.60 -11.69 -21.65
CA GLN A 212 15.73 -10.78 -21.80
C GLN A 212 17.05 -11.45 -21.42
N MET A 213 17.07 -12.26 -20.35
CA MET A 213 18.24 -13.01 -19.92
C MET A 213 18.70 -13.99 -21.01
N VAL A 214 17.77 -14.76 -21.59
CA VAL A 214 18.07 -15.68 -22.68
C VAL A 214 18.62 -14.93 -23.90
N TYR A 215 17.97 -13.84 -24.32
CA TYR A 215 18.42 -13.02 -25.44
C TYR A 215 19.86 -12.49 -25.23
N PHE A 216 20.20 -11.98 -24.05
CA PHE A 216 21.56 -11.54 -23.78
C PHE A 216 22.58 -12.68 -23.69
N SER A 217 22.15 -13.86 -23.23
CA SER A 217 22.98 -15.04 -23.22
C SER A 217 23.29 -15.51 -24.66
N GLU A 218 22.31 -15.57 -25.54
CA GLU A 218 22.46 -15.95 -26.95
C GLU A 218 23.32 -14.94 -27.72
N SER A 219 23.22 -13.64 -27.37
CA SER A 219 24.07 -12.58 -27.93
C SER A 219 25.45 -12.49 -27.27
N GLN A 220 25.84 -13.47 -26.47
CA GLN A 220 27.14 -13.56 -25.76
C GLN A 220 27.41 -12.41 -24.79
N ASN A 221 26.38 -11.65 -24.40
CA ASN A 221 26.48 -10.60 -23.38
C ASN A 221 26.22 -11.18 -21.98
N TYR A 222 27.15 -12.03 -21.53
CA TYR A 222 27.02 -12.79 -20.29
C TYR A 222 26.91 -11.92 -19.03
N GLU A 223 27.53 -10.74 -19.01
CA GLU A 223 27.41 -9.81 -17.88
C GLU A 223 25.95 -9.35 -17.66
N LYS A 224 25.29 -8.91 -18.75
CA LYS A 224 23.88 -8.53 -18.68
C LYS A 224 22.95 -9.69 -18.37
N ALA A 225 23.24 -10.88 -18.92
CA ALA A 225 22.51 -12.09 -18.60
C ALA A 225 22.61 -12.43 -17.10
N ALA A 226 23.83 -12.34 -16.51
CA ALA A 226 24.06 -12.57 -15.10
C ALA A 226 23.33 -11.54 -14.20
N GLU A 227 23.36 -10.25 -14.57
CA GLU A 227 22.60 -9.21 -13.84
C GLU A 227 21.09 -9.52 -13.80
N LEU A 228 20.52 -9.98 -14.92
CA LEU A 228 19.09 -10.34 -14.98
C LEU A 228 18.77 -11.59 -14.16
N ARG A 229 19.64 -12.64 -14.24
CA ARG A 229 19.52 -13.83 -13.39
C ARG A 229 19.49 -13.45 -11.90
N ASP A 230 20.42 -12.62 -11.46
CA ASP A 230 20.53 -12.21 -10.08
C ASP A 230 19.32 -11.38 -9.64
N SER A 231 18.79 -10.53 -10.53
CA SER A 231 17.55 -9.78 -10.29
C SER A 231 16.33 -10.71 -10.14
N ILE A 232 16.23 -11.73 -10.99
CA ILE A 232 15.19 -12.76 -10.90
C ILE A 232 15.30 -13.52 -9.58
N CYS A 233 16.48 -13.98 -9.19
CA CYS A 233 16.70 -14.66 -7.91
C CYS A 233 16.29 -13.80 -6.71
N LEU A 234 16.65 -12.51 -6.71
CA LEU A 234 16.25 -11.57 -5.65
C LEU A 234 14.74 -11.38 -5.57
N LEU A 235 14.05 -11.30 -6.70
CA LEU A 235 12.61 -11.15 -6.75
C LEU A 235 11.88 -12.41 -6.27
N TYR A 236 12.39 -13.62 -6.57
CA TYR A 236 11.84 -14.87 -6.05
C TYR A 236 12.02 -15.01 -4.53
N THR A 237 13.14 -14.54 -3.98
CA THR A 237 13.39 -14.57 -2.54
C THR A 237 12.70 -13.44 -1.77
N SER A 238 12.13 -12.47 -2.50
CA SER A 238 11.32 -11.42 -1.89
C SER A 238 10.01 -12.02 -1.38
N PRO A 239 9.62 -11.77 -0.11
CA PRO A 239 8.29 -12.14 0.33
C PRO A 239 7.29 -11.47 -0.62
N SER A 240 6.42 -12.29 -1.22
CA SER A 240 5.32 -11.77 -2.02
C SER A 240 4.59 -10.71 -1.21
N PRO A 241 4.08 -9.63 -1.81
CA PRO A 241 3.17 -8.73 -1.11
C PRO A 241 2.02 -9.47 -0.40
N ARG A 242 1.70 -10.69 -0.87
CA ARG A 242 0.72 -11.59 -0.25
C ARG A 242 1.26 -12.33 0.97
N ASP A 243 2.56 -12.69 1.00
CA ASP A 243 3.18 -13.45 2.10
C ASP A 243 3.69 -12.55 3.24
N ALA A 244 3.78 -11.26 3.01
CA ALA A 244 4.11 -10.28 4.05
C ALA A 244 2.93 -10.02 5.03
N GLU A 245 1.82 -10.74 4.87
CA GLU A 245 0.56 -10.58 5.60
C GLU A 245 0.26 -11.71 6.57
N SER A 246 1.01 -12.80 6.55
CA SER A 246 0.90 -13.93 7.52
C SER A 246 1.79 -13.74 8.74
#